data_eabb7835b8a2be2c3dd78e77c8737dfb
#
_entry.id   eabb7835b8a2be2c3dd78e77c8737dfb
#
_cell.length_a   1.000
_cell.length_b   1.000
_cell.length_c   1.000
_cell.angle_alpha   90.00
_cell.angle_beta   90.00
_cell.angle_gamma   90.00
#
_symmetry.space_group_name_H-M   'P 1'
#
loop_
_entity.id
_entity.type
_entity.pdbx_description
1 polymer ?
#
loop_
_entity_poly.entity_id
_entity_poly.type
_entity_poly.pdbx_seq_one_letter_code
_entity_poly.pdbx_strand_id
1 'polypeptide(L)'
;TASLCRYAIKHGFNGFQFLAGIPGSVGGAVSGNSGTALGHAGEIVREVWTMDSLGAERKVSGSQISWGYRSMNLPQGFAHKPVIILGAAFGFSPAQEEQNLEREYRLLLEGRKKTQPWGPGLAGCFFKNPPGLFSAGALIDRAGLKGFSVGDATVSPVHANFLVNRGKASAADFLLLMEKVADKVRRQSGVSLEPEVKVLS
;
A
#
# COMPACT_ATOMS: atom_id res chain seq x y z
N THR A 1 6.86 -5.83 6.90
CA THR A 1 6.45 -4.63 7.68
C THR A 1 6.20 -4.94 9.14
N ALA A 2 5.38 -5.95 9.50
CA ALA A 2 5.04 -6.28 10.88
C ALA A 2 6.27 -6.53 11.78
N SER A 3 7.31 -7.19 11.26
CA SER A 3 8.57 -7.40 12.00
C SER A 3 9.32 -6.10 12.29
N LEU A 4 9.30 -5.15 11.34
CA LEU A 4 9.88 -3.82 11.52
C LEU A 4 9.14 -3.03 12.61
N CYS A 5 7.81 -3.07 12.62
CA CYS A 5 7.00 -2.42 13.67
C CYS A 5 7.32 -3.00 15.05
N ARG A 6 7.37 -4.34 15.19
CA ARG A 6 7.73 -4.98 16.45
C ARG A 6 9.14 -4.62 16.94
N TYR A 7 10.09 -4.54 15.99
CA TYR A 7 11.45 -4.11 16.31
C TYR A 7 11.46 -2.66 16.82
N ALA A 8 10.77 -1.74 16.14
CA ALA A 8 10.67 -0.35 16.54
C ALA A 8 10.05 -0.19 17.94
N ILE A 9 8.94 -0.88 18.20
CA ILE A 9 8.31 -0.90 19.54
C ILE A 9 9.30 -1.37 20.61
N LYS A 10 9.94 -2.52 20.38
CA LYS A 10 10.88 -3.11 21.34
C LYS A 10 12.03 -2.17 21.71
N HIS A 11 12.45 -1.32 20.79
CA HIS A 11 13.59 -0.39 20.97
C HIS A 11 13.15 1.06 21.25
N GLY A 12 11.86 1.31 21.49
CA GLY A 12 11.35 2.64 21.79
C GLY A 12 11.48 3.62 20.62
N PHE A 13 11.42 3.14 19.39
CA PHE A 13 11.47 3.98 18.20
C PHE A 13 10.07 4.38 17.75
N ASN A 14 9.87 5.68 17.55
CA ASN A 14 8.64 6.29 17.07
C ASN A 14 8.73 6.64 15.58
N GLY A 15 7.59 6.86 14.92
CA GLY A 15 7.50 7.29 13.51
C GLY A 15 7.20 6.17 12.51
N PHE A 16 6.86 4.97 12.97
CA PHE A 16 6.51 3.81 12.11
C PHE A 16 5.01 3.48 12.09
N GLN A 17 4.18 4.21 12.83
CA GLN A 17 2.77 3.91 13.07
C GLN A 17 1.97 3.75 11.77
N PHE A 18 2.32 4.49 10.73
CA PHE A 18 1.68 4.37 9.41
C PHE A 18 1.82 2.96 8.79
N LEU A 19 2.82 2.16 9.20
CA LEU A 19 3.02 0.78 8.73
C LEU A 19 2.14 -0.24 9.47
N ALA A 20 1.46 0.15 10.56
CA ALA A 20 0.64 -0.76 11.35
C ALA A 20 -0.41 -1.45 10.49
N GLY A 21 -0.35 -2.79 10.40
CA GLY A 21 -1.28 -3.60 9.61
C GLY A 21 -1.16 -3.50 8.10
N ILE A 22 -0.14 -2.82 7.53
CA ILE A 22 0.17 -2.93 6.11
C ILE A 22 0.86 -4.28 5.88
N PRO A 23 0.30 -5.18 5.07
CA PRO A 23 0.92 -6.47 4.75
C PRO A 23 2.10 -6.29 3.79
N GLY A 24 2.97 -7.31 3.71
CA GLY A 24 4.04 -7.37 2.74
C GLY A 24 5.43 -7.16 3.31
N SER A 25 6.42 -7.14 2.43
CA SER A 25 7.85 -6.96 2.76
C SER A 25 8.20 -5.49 3.00
N VAL A 26 9.34 -5.26 3.64
CA VAL A 26 9.91 -3.92 3.80
C VAL A 26 10.29 -3.33 2.43
N GLY A 27 10.90 -4.13 1.55
CA GLY A 27 11.23 -3.70 0.20
C GLY A 27 10.01 -3.26 -0.60
N GLY A 28 8.88 -3.99 -0.49
CA GLY A 28 7.60 -3.60 -1.11
C GLY A 28 7.06 -2.29 -0.53
N ALA A 29 7.16 -2.10 0.79
CA ALA A 29 6.75 -0.86 1.45
C ALA A 29 7.57 0.35 0.99
N VAL A 30 8.88 0.17 0.80
CA VAL A 30 9.79 1.22 0.28
C VAL A 30 9.48 1.50 -1.19
N SER A 31 9.44 0.45 -2.05
CA SER A 31 9.19 0.60 -3.49
C SER A 31 7.85 1.26 -3.80
N GLY A 32 6.81 0.93 -3.06
CA GLY A 32 5.48 1.50 -3.22
C GLY A 32 5.25 2.76 -2.40
N ASN A 33 6.27 3.30 -1.71
CA ASN A 33 6.11 4.39 -0.76
C ASN A 33 4.86 4.21 0.09
N SER A 34 4.77 3.04 0.74
CA SER A 34 3.60 2.66 1.52
C SER A 34 3.31 3.67 2.62
N GLY A 35 2.05 4.02 2.78
CA GLY A 35 1.66 5.03 3.76
C GLY A 35 0.17 5.05 4.03
N THR A 36 -0.19 5.85 5.01
CA THR A 36 -1.54 6.17 5.45
C THR A 36 -1.64 7.68 5.72
N ALA A 37 -2.74 8.14 6.29
CA ALA A 37 -2.85 9.53 6.77
C ALA A 37 -1.84 9.88 7.87
N LEU A 38 -1.16 8.90 8.46
CA LEU A 38 -0.18 9.08 9.55
C LEU A 38 1.27 9.25 9.05
N GLY A 39 1.51 9.14 7.75
CA GLY A 39 2.83 9.24 7.13
C GLY A 39 3.08 8.15 6.09
N HIS A 40 4.27 8.15 5.52
CA HIS A 40 4.67 7.21 4.48
C HIS A 40 6.17 6.85 4.56
N ALA A 41 6.57 5.78 3.87
CA ALA A 41 7.92 5.23 3.95
C ALA A 41 9.02 6.27 3.62
N GLY A 42 8.80 7.14 2.64
CA GLY A 42 9.76 8.17 2.24
C GLY A 42 10.14 9.16 3.33
N GLU A 43 9.29 9.37 4.34
CA GLU A 43 9.59 10.29 5.46
C GLU A 43 10.67 9.71 6.40
N ILE A 44 10.71 8.38 6.54
CA ILE A 44 11.62 7.71 7.46
C ILE A 44 12.78 6.99 6.78
N VAL A 45 12.74 6.76 5.47
CA VAL A 45 13.85 6.14 4.73
C VAL A 45 15.03 7.10 4.64
N ARG A 46 16.21 6.64 5.05
CA ARG A 46 17.49 7.38 4.99
C ARG A 46 18.37 6.92 3.86
N GLU A 47 18.42 5.61 3.62
CA GLU A 47 19.22 5.01 2.55
C GLU A 47 18.47 3.79 1.98
N VAL A 48 18.68 3.51 0.69
CA VAL A 48 18.15 2.30 0.03
C VAL A 48 19.30 1.62 -0.69
N TRP A 49 19.44 0.31 -0.48
CA TRP A 49 20.34 -0.56 -1.26
C TRP A 49 19.55 -1.24 -2.36
N THR A 50 20.05 -1.15 -3.56
CA THR A 50 19.37 -1.64 -4.75
C THR A 50 20.32 -2.53 -5.58
N MET A 51 19.73 -3.45 -6.35
CA MET A 51 20.40 -4.18 -7.42
C MET A 51 19.62 -3.94 -8.72
N ASP A 52 20.32 -3.58 -9.78
CA ASP A 52 19.71 -3.36 -11.10
C ASP A 52 19.63 -4.64 -11.94
N SER A 53 19.05 -4.54 -13.14
CA SER A 53 18.89 -5.68 -14.05
C SER A 53 20.21 -6.27 -14.57
N LEU A 54 21.33 -5.57 -14.40
CA LEU A 54 22.67 -6.03 -14.76
C LEU A 54 23.42 -6.61 -13.55
N GLY A 55 22.78 -6.71 -12.38
CA GLY A 55 23.37 -7.20 -11.13
C GLY A 55 24.25 -6.18 -10.41
N ALA A 56 24.27 -4.92 -10.85
CA ALA A 56 25.05 -3.88 -10.18
C ALA A 56 24.32 -3.43 -8.89
N GLU A 57 25.01 -3.59 -7.76
CA GLU A 57 24.53 -3.11 -6.47
C GLU A 57 24.89 -1.64 -6.27
N ARG A 58 23.96 -0.86 -5.76
CA ARG A 58 24.12 0.57 -5.50
C ARG A 58 23.38 0.98 -4.24
N LYS A 59 23.92 2.01 -3.61
CA LYS A 59 23.30 2.69 -2.48
C LYS A 59 22.86 4.09 -2.88
N VAL A 60 21.66 4.48 -2.51
CA VAL A 60 21.11 5.82 -2.76
C VAL A 60 20.59 6.42 -1.45
N SER A 61 20.89 7.68 -1.22
CA SER A 61 20.32 8.42 -0.10
C SER A 61 18.82 8.64 -0.29
N GLY A 62 18.05 8.52 0.80
CA GLY A 62 16.61 8.81 0.79
C GLY A 62 16.27 10.22 0.31
N SER A 63 17.16 11.20 0.52
CA SER A 63 17.03 12.58 0.06
C SER A 63 17.20 12.76 -1.45
N GLN A 64 17.82 11.80 -2.12
CA GLN A 64 17.98 11.81 -3.58
C GLN A 64 16.83 11.09 -4.30
N ILE A 65 15.98 10.39 -3.56
CA ILE A 65 14.83 9.67 -4.09
C ILE A 65 13.63 10.64 -4.15
N SER A 66 12.96 10.70 -5.30
CA SER A 66 11.70 11.42 -5.42
C SER A 66 10.55 10.51 -4.96
N TRP A 67 9.96 10.85 -3.82
CA TRP A 67 8.86 10.14 -3.20
C TRP A 67 7.52 10.74 -3.63
N GLY A 68 6.68 9.93 -4.24
CA GLY A 68 5.32 10.31 -4.62
C GLY A 68 4.27 9.36 -4.04
N TYR A 69 3.01 9.65 -4.32
CA TYR A 69 1.91 8.77 -3.92
C TYR A 69 2.06 7.40 -4.59
N ARG A 70 2.25 6.35 -3.79
CA ARG A 70 2.48 4.97 -4.25
C ARG A 70 3.67 4.83 -5.22
N SER A 71 4.68 5.70 -5.10
CA SER A 71 5.85 5.66 -5.98
C SER A 71 7.15 6.04 -5.26
N MET A 72 8.22 5.37 -5.69
CA MET A 72 9.61 5.66 -5.37
C MET A 72 10.35 5.82 -6.70
N ASN A 73 10.89 7.00 -6.97
CA ASN A 73 11.62 7.28 -8.19
C ASN A 73 13.09 7.53 -7.88
N LEU A 74 13.95 6.64 -8.35
CA LEU A 74 15.39 6.80 -8.26
C LEU A 74 15.88 7.94 -9.15
N PRO A 75 17.04 8.56 -8.85
CA PRO A 75 17.63 9.57 -9.72
C PRO A 75 17.79 9.07 -11.15
N GLN A 76 17.65 9.98 -12.12
CA GLN A 76 17.80 9.64 -13.53
C GLN A 76 19.20 9.05 -13.80
N GLY A 77 19.28 7.95 -14.55
CA GLY A 77 20.52 7.26 -14.87
C GLY A 77 21.19 6.54 -13.68
N PHE A 78 20.52 6.49 -12.52
CA PHE A 78 21.08 5.85 -11.33
C PHE A 78 21.26 4.33 -11.50
N ALA A 79 20.30 3.65 -12.12
CA ALA A 79 20.31 2.20 -12.28
C ALA A 79 19.54 1.76 -13.52
N HIS A 80 19.90 0.59 -14.07
CA HIS A 80 19.14 -0.06 -15.14
C HIS A 80 17.90 -0.74 -14.57
N LYS A 81 16.73 -0.50 -15.18
CA LYS A 81 15.46 -1.10 -14.73
C LYS A 81 15.26 -2.49 -15.34
N PRO A 82 14.58 -3.41 -14.64
CA PRO A 82 13.99 -3.24 -13.30
C PRO A 82 15.04 -3.20 -12.18
N VAL A 83 14.62 -2.67 -11.02
CA VAL A 83 15.45 -2.53 -9.82
C VAL A 83 14.85 -3.34 -8.67
N ILE A 84 15.69 -4.12 -7.99
CA ILE A 84 15.33 -4.86 -6.78
C ILE A 84 15.84 -4.08 -5.56
N ILE A 85 15.01 -3.94 -4.53
CA ILE A 85 15.41 -3.38 -3.24
C ILE A 85 15.99 -4.49 -2.38
N LEU A 86 17.27 -4.40 -2.07
CA LEU A 86 17.99 -5.34 -1.22
C LEU A 86 17.81 -5.01 0.26
N GLY A 87 17.70 -3.72 0.61
CA GLY A 87 17.55 -3.25 1.97
C GLY A 87 17.26 -1.75 2.05
N ALA A 88 16.91 -1.29 3.25
CA ALA A 88 16.76 0.13 3.55
C ALA A 88 17.18 0.44 4.98
N ALA A 89 17.76 1.63 5.18
CA ALA A 89 17.95 2.21 6.51
C ALA A 89 16.83 3.21 6.80
N PHE A 90 16.33 3.15 8.03
CA PHE A 90 15.26 4.01 8.50
C PHE A 90 15.74 4.93 9.62
N GLY A 91 15.30 6.18 9.62
CA GLY A 91 15.49 7.12 10.70
C GLY A 91 14.23 7.20 11.54
N PHE A 92 14.30 6.72 12.75
CA PHE A 92 13.23 6.82 13.74
C PHE A 92 13.56 7.87 14.78
N SER A 93 12.52 8.47 15.39
CA SER A 93 12.67 9.29 16.58
C SER A 93 12.59 8.42 17.84
N PRO A 94 13.24 8.79 18.96
CA PRO A 94 12.94 8.16 20.23
C PRO A 94 11.48 8.41 20.61
N ALA A 95 10.85 7.43 21.26
CA ALA A 95 9.54 7.62 21.86
C ALA A 95 9.64 8.63 23.01
N GLN A 96 8.59 9.43 23.20
CA GLN A 96 8.48 10.29 24.40
C GLN A 96 8.21 9.43 25.65
N GLU A 97 8.60 9.90 26.82
CA GLU A 97 8.48 9.14 28.08
C GLU A 97 7.07 8.62 28.36
N GLU A 98 6.05 9.40 28.01
CA GLU A 98 4.64 9.03 28.24
C GLU A 98 4.03 8.22 27.07
N GLN A 99 4.78 8.02 25.98
CA GLN A 99 4.27 7.37 24.77
C GLN A 99 4.26 5.84 24.91
N ASN A 100 3.09 5.23 24.80
CA ASN A 100 2.94 3.78 24.78
C ASN A 100 2.78 3.27 23.35
N LEU A 101 3.92 3.03 22.69
CA LEU A 101 3.98 2.57 21.30
C LEU A 101 3.20 1.26 21.06
N GLU A 102 3.23 0.34 22.00
CA GLU A 102 2.51 -0.94 21.91
C GLU A 102 0.99 -0.73 21.89
N ARG A 103 0.50 0.15 22.78
CA ARG A 103 -0.92 0.51 22.83
C ARG A 103 -1.37 1.21 21.54
N GLU A 104 -0.58 2.17 21.06
CA GLU A 104 -0.87 2.88 19.80
C GLU A 104 -0.95 1.91 18.62
N TYR A 105 0.06 1.06 18.49
CA TYR A 105 0.10 0.05 17.42
C TYR A 105 -1.11 -0.88 17.46
N ARG A 106 -1.51 -1.33 18.65
CA ARG A 106 -2.69 -2.18 18.84
C ARG A 106 -3.97 -1.48 18.43
N LEU A 107 -4.16 -0.22 18.85
CA LEU A 107 -5.34 0.58 18.46
C LEU A 107 -5.44 0.78 16.94
N LEU A 108 -4.30 1.02 16.28
CA LEU A 108 -4.26 1.15 14.83
C LEU A 108 -4.64 -0.17 14.12
N LEU A 109 -4.15 -1.31 14.61
CA LEU A 109 -4.54 -2.62 14.09
C LEU A 109 -6.02 -2.91 14.28
N GLU A 110 -6.58 -2.61 15.45
CA GLU A 110 -8.01 -2.79 15.74
C GLU A 110 -8.87 -1.90 14.84
N GLY A 111 -8.48 -0.63 14.66
CA GLY A 111 -9.15 0.29 13.75
C GLY A 111 -9.18 -0.25 12.31
N ARG A 112 -8.05 -0.79 11.82
CA ARG A 112 -7.99 -1.40 10.50
C ARG A 112 -8.88 -2.63 10.38
N LYS A 113 -8.87 -3.52 11.37
CA LYS A 113 -9.73 -4.72 11.38
C LYS A 113 -11.22 -4.39 11.31
N LYS A 114 -11.63 -3.24 11.86
CA LYS A 114 -13.02 -2.77 11.79
C LYS A 114 -13.40 -2.21 10.42
N THR A 115 -12.45 -1.62 9.70
CA THR A 115 -12.72 -0.86 8.46
C THR A 115 -12.26 -1.56 7.18
N GLN A 116 -11.47 -2.61 7.27
CA GLN A 116 -10.92 -3.34 6.13
C GLN A 116 -11.19 -4.84 6.27
N PRO A 117 -11.39 -5.57 5.16
CA PRO A 117 -11.49 -7.01 5.21
C PRO A 117 -10.14 -7.59 5.69
N TRP A 118 -10.22 -8.71 6.39
CA TRP A 118 -9.07 -9.39 6.99
C TRP A 118 -9.08 -10.87 6.66
N GLY A 119 -7.93 -11.45 6.35
CA GLY A 119 -7.81 -12.88 6.05
C GLY A 119 -7.10 -13.18 4.72
N PRO A 120 -7.05 -14.44 4.30
CA PRO A 120 -6.50 -14.84 3.01
C PRO A 120 -7.40 -14.40 1.83
N GLY A 121 -6.84 -14.41 0.63
CA GLY A 121 -7.59 -14.09 -0.59
C GLY A 121 -7.89 -12.60 -0.79
N LEU A 122 -7.12 -11.72 -0.15
CA LEU A 122 -7.26 -10.26 -0.26
C LEU A 122 -6.14 -9.67 -1.11
N ALA A 123 -6.49 -8.84 -2.08
CA ALA A 123 -5.51 -8.12 -2.91
C ALA A 123 -5.17 -6.70 -2.38
N GLY A 124 -5.73 -6.28 -1.25
CA GLY A 124 -5.61 -4.91 -0.74
C GLY A 124 -6.48 -3.92 -1.53
N CYS A 125 -6.13 -2.65 -1.49
CA CYS A 125 -6.75 -1.63 -2.35
C CYS A 125 -6.34 -1.88 -3.79
N PHE A 126 -7.29 -1.91 -4.69
CA PHE A 126 -7.04 -2.23 -6.10
C PHE A 126 -7.05 -1.01 -7.02
N PHE A 127 -7.57 0.13 -6.57
CA PHE A 127 -7.39 1.42 -7.24
C PHE A 127 -6.67 2.42 -6.35
N LYS A 128 -5.88 3.29 -6.98
CA LYS A 128 -5.32 4.48 -6.34
C LYS A 128 -6.44 5.45 -6.01
N ASN A 129 -6.26 6.24 -4.94
CA ASN A 129 -7.17 7.35 -4.70
C ASN A 129 -6.93 8.42 -5.78
N PRO A 130 -7.98 8.83 -6.52
CA PRO A 130 -7.87 9.91 -7.47
C PRO A 130 -7.65 11.25 -6.76
N PRO A 131 -7.07 12.26 -7.44
CA PRO A 131 -7.08 13.61 -6.91
C PRO A 131 -8.53 14.10 -6.72
N GLY A 132 -8.77 14.86 -5.65
CA GLY A 132 -10.09 15.42 -5.35
C GLY A 132 -10.64 15.05 -3.98
N LEU A 133 -11.94 15.26 -3.78
CA LEU A 133 -12.61 15.15 -2.48
C LEU A 133 -12.89 13.70 -2.04
N PHE A 134 -12.97 12.76 -2.97
CA PHE A 134 -13.42 11.41 -2.67
C PHE A 134 -12.33 10.37 -2.97
N SER A 135 -12.09 9.48 -1.99
CA SER A 135 -11.26 8.30 -2.20
C SER A 135 -11.90 7.33 -3.21
N ALA A 136 -11.07 6.47 -3.84
CA ALA A 136 -11.59 5.42 -4.72
C ALA A 136 -12.65 4.55 -4.02
N GLY A 137 -12.41 4.19 -2.76
CA GLY A 137 -13.39 3.44 -1.96
C GLY A 137 -14.72 4.16 -1.80
N ALA A 138 -14.71 5.47 -1.56
CA ALA A 138 -15.93 6.26 -1.45
C ALA A 138 -16.69 6.35 -2.77
N LEU A 139 -15.99 6.48 -3.90
CA LEU A 139 -16.61 6.51 -5.23
C LEU A 139 -17.25 5.17 -5.59
N ILE A 140 -16.55 4.05 -5.30
CA ILE A 140 -17.06 2.69 -5.54
C ILE A 140 -18.27 2.40 -4.64
N ASP A 141 -18.24 2.83 -3.39
CA ASP A 141 -19.36 2.67 -2.44
C ASP A 141 -20.59 3.46 -2.90
N ARG A 142 -20.42 4.72 -3.28
CA ARG A 142 -21.49 5.58 -3.86
C ARG A 142 -22.06 5.00 -5.15
N ALA A 143 -21.26 4.29 -5.92
CA ALA A 143 -21.72 3.58 -7.12
C ALA A 143 -22.53 2.30 -6.79
N GLY A 144 -22.72 1.97 -5.51
CA GLY A 144 -23.47 0.80 -5.07
C GLY A 144 -22.81 -0.52 -5.43
N LEU A 145 -21.46 -0.56 -5.43
CA LEU A 145 -20.69 -1.71 -5.93
C LEU A 145 -20.19 -2.65 -4.83
N LYS A 146 -20.43 -2.36 -3.54
CA LYS A 146 -20.13 -3.34 -2.48
C LYS A 146 -20.87 -4.65 -2.74
N GLY A 147 -20.15 -5.77 -2.67
CA GLY A 147 -20.70 -7.12 -2.97
C GLY A 147 -20.85 -7.46 -4.45
N PHE A 148 -20.59 -6.52 -5.37
CA PHE A 148 -20.61 -6.80 -6.80
C PHE A 148 -19.50 -7.81 -7.16
N SER A 149 -19.84 -8.80 -8.00
CA SER A 149 -18.96 -9.95 -8.27
C SER A 149 -18.86 -10.25 -9.77
N VAL A 150 -17.73 -10.86 -10.13
CA VAL A 150 -17.51 -11.54 -11.41
C VAL A 150 -16.86 -12.89 -11.07
N GLY A 151 -17.54 -13.99 -11.34
CA GLY A 151 -17.15 -15.28 -10.80
C GLY A 151 -17.04 -15.22 -9.28
N ASP A 152 -15.95 -15.74 -8.73
CA ASP A 152 -15.66 -15.70 -7.29
C ASP A 152 -14.89 -14.43 -6.87
N ALA A 153 -14.54 -13.53 -7.79
CA ALA A 153 -13.96 -12.24 -7.48
C ALA A 153 -15.06 -11.25 -7.05
N THR A 154 -14.91 -10.61 -5.90
CA THR A 154 -15.96 -9.78 -5.29
C THR A 154 -15.39 -8.48 -4.75
N VAL A 155 -16.10 -7.37 -4.93
CA VAL A 155 -15.86 -6.11 -4.20
C VAL A 155 -16.26 -6.33 -2.73
N SER A 156 -15.35 -6.08 -1.81
CA SER A 156 -15.61 -6.30 -0.39
C SER A 156 -16.83 -5.50 0.11
N PRO A 157 -17.72 -6.11 0.88
CA PRO A 157 -18.83 -5.40 1.54
C PRO A 157 -18.33 -4.50 2.69
N VAL A 158 -17.13 -4.76 3.24
CA VAL A 158 -16.55 -3.97 4.34
C VAL A 158 -15.89 -2.70 3.79
N HIS A 159 -15.03 -2.85 2.78
CA HIS A 159 -14.27 -1.73 2.19
C HIS A 159 -14.33 -1.81 0.67
N ALA A 160 -15.01 -0.87 0.04
CA ALA A 160 -15.32 -0.93 -1.39
C ALA A 160 -14.08 -0.93 -2.32
N ASN A 161 -12.92 -0.44 -1.88
CA ASN A 161 -11.67 -0.52 -2.65
C ASN A 161 -10.83 -1.78 -2.35
N PHE A 162 -11.46 -2.84 -1.83
CA PHE A 162 -10.81 -4.15 -1.64
C PHE A 162 -11.50 -5.22 -2.48
N LEU A 163 -10.70 -6.04 -3.15
CA LEU A 163 -11.18 -7.24 -3.83
C LEU A 163 -10.94 -8.46 -2.96
N VAL A 164 -11.90 -9.36 -2.97
CA VAL A 164 -11.89 -10.61 -2.22
C VAL A 164 -12.08 -11.77 -3.19
N ASN A 165 -11.23 -12.78 -3.08
CA ASN A 165 -11.46 -14.07 -3.70
C ASN A 165 -12.33 -14.93 -2.76
N ARG A 166 -13.56 -15.20 -3.15
CA ARG A 166 -14.49 -16.04 -2.35
C ARG A 166 -14.34 -17.53 -2.56
N GLY A 167 -13.45 -17.95 -3.45
CA GLY A 167 -13.24 -19.34 -3.75
C GLY A 167 -12.15 -19.56 -4.79
N LYS A 168 -12.54 -19.66 -6.05
CA LYS A 168 -11.67 -20.03 -7.18
C LYS A 168 -11.58 -18.93 -8.25
N ALA A 169 -11.69 -17.65 -7.86
CA ALA A 169 -11.57 -16.55 -8.81
C ALA A 169 -10.25 -16.62 -9.58
N SER A 170 -10.34 -16.52 -10.89
CA SER A 170 -9.18 -16.41 -11.78
C SER A 170 -8.68 -14.98 -11.85
N ALA A 171 -7.46 -14.77 -12.37
CA ALA A 171 -6.95 -13.43 -12.67
C ALA A 171 -7.88 -12.69 -13.65
N ALA A 172 -8.46 -13.40 -14.63
CA ALA A 172 -9.40 -12.84 -15.57
C ALA A 172 -10.67 -12.32 -14.90
N ASP A 173 -11.19 -13.02 -13.88
CA ASP A 173 -12.35 -12.55 -13.11
C ASP A 173 -12.03 -11.23 -12.39
N PHE A 174 -10.85 -11.13 -11.77
CA PHE A 174 -10.41 -9.89 -11.12
C PHE A 174 -10.25 -8.74 -12.10
N LEU A 175 -9.63 -8.97 -13.26
CA LEU A 175 -9.44 -7.94 -14.28
C LEU A 175 -10.78 -7.44 -14.82
N LEU A 176 -11.70 -8.35 -15.13
CA LEU A 176 -13.04 -8.01 -15.60
C LEU A 176 -13.86 -7.30 -14.52
N LEU A 177 -13.70 -7.69 -13.24
CA LEU A 177 -14.35 -7.01 -12.13
C LEU A 177 -13.83 -5.58 -12.01
N MET A 178 -12.51 -5.37 -12.09
CA MET A 178 -11.90 -4.05 -12.03
C MET A 178 -12.38 -3.15 -13.17
N GLU A 179 -12.44 -3.66 -14.41
CA GLU A 179 -12.94 -2.93 -15.57
C GLU A 179 -14.39 -2.47 -15.35
N LYS A 180 -15.28 -3.39 -14.94
CA LYS A 180 -16.70 -3.06 -14.69
C LYS A 180 -16.88 -2.04 -13.57
N VAL A 181 -16.06 -2.14 -12.50
CA VAL A 181 -16.07 -1.17 -11.40
C VAL A 181 -15.62 0.21 -11.88
N ALA A 182 -14.51 0.29 -12.62
CA ALA A 182 -13.97 1.55 -13.13
C ALA A 182 -14.97 2.21 -14.09
N ASP A 183 -15.58 1.44 -15.00
CA ASP A 183 -16.57 1.93 -15.94
C ASP A 183 -17.82 2.49 -15.24
N LYS A 184 -18.34 1.79 -14.24
CA LYS A 184 -19.52 2.24 -13.51
C LYS A 184 -19.23 3.51 -12.72
N VAL A 185 -18.09 3.60 -12.04
CA VAL A 185 -17.66 4.81 -11.33
C VAL A 185 -17.52 5.98 -12.33
N ARG A 186 -16.85 5.76 -13.47
CA ARG A 186 -16.67 6.80 -14.50
C ARG A 186 -18.01 7.33 -15.02
N ARG A 187 -18.98 6.44 -15.30
CA ARG A 187 -20.31 6.85 -15.78
C ARG A 187 -21.10 7.67 -14.75
N GLN A 188 -20.93 7.38 -13.46
CA GLN A 188 -21.69 8.06 -12.41
C GLN A 188 -21.03 9.34 -11.89
N SER A 189 -19.69 9.39 -11.85
CA SER A 189 -18.95 10.49 -11.22
C SER A 189 -18.05 11.28 -12.18
N GLY A 190 -17.87 10.81 -13.41
CA GLY A 190 -16.89 11.37 -14.35
C GLY A 190 -15.43 11.05 -14.00
N VAL A 191 -15.16 10.37 -12.88
CA VAL A 191 -13.80 10.08 -12.41
C VAL A 191 -13.29 8.78 -13.00
N SER A 192 -12.10 8.81 -13.61
CA SER A 192 -11.38 7.61 -14.07
C SER A 192 -10.51 7.08 -12.94
N LEU A 193 -10.73 5.83 -12.53
CA LEU A 193 -9.93 5.16 -11.50
C LEU A 193 -8.68 4.52 -12.12
N GLU A 194 -7.52 4.73 -11.48
CA GLU A 194 -6.23 4.13 -11.87
C GLU A 194 -5.96 2.87 -11.01
N PRO A 195 -5.63 1.71 -11.62
CA PRO A 195 -5.22 0.54 -10.86
C PRO A 195 -3.99 0.79 -9.98
N GLU A 196 -4.04 0.31 -8.72
CA GLU A 196 -2.86 0.25 -7.82
C GLU A 196 -2.16 -1.10 -7.92
N VAL A 197 -2.91 -2.16 -8.19
CA VAL A 197 -2.37 -3.51 -8.39
C VAL A 197 -1.57 -3.59 -9.69
N LYS A 198 -0.48 -4.35 -9.65
CA LYS A 198 0.36 -4.61 -10.83
C LYS A 198 -0.03 -5.96 -11.41
N VAL A 199 -0.36 -5.96 -12.69
CA VAL A 199 -0.61 -7.19 -13.46
C VAL A 199 0.73 -7.64 -14.03
N LEU A 200 1.13 -8.87 -13.69
CA LEU A 200 2.31 -9.52 -14.27
C LEU A 200 1.83 -10.47 -15.35
N SER A 201 2.34 -10.30 -16.57
CA SER A 201 2.11 -11.16 -17.74
C SER A 201 3.31 -12.04 -17.99
#